data_81a63c399d12eebea8342457b9555973
#
_entry.id   81a63c399d12eebea8342457b9555973
#
_cell.length_a   1.000
_cell.length_b   1.000
_cell.length_c   1.000
_cell.angle_alpha   90.00
_cell.angle_beta   90.00
_cell.angle_gamma   90.00
#
_symmetry.space_group_name_H-M   'P 1'
#
loop_
_entity.id
_entity.type
_entity.pdbx_description
1 polymer ?
#
loop_
_entity_poly.entity_id
_entity_poly.type
_entity_poly.pdbx_seq_one_letter_code
_entity_poly.pdbx_strand_id
1 'polypeptide(L)'
;MRTKLRAALVTAAAALGLVATSVVPAQAATGFDRCPQGKFCVFDGADGQGAMASYSTPQRDFGSWRFKASSVINRTGYEWLCMYSRTNYEYLDSARDVTAGGRGSHGTDLSDFTYGSSHLDNNLGSARWAHTSRECQGGTESLDWSTPFGPGSGPARAFGDLNRDGTPDLLHRSQQGRLWFLRGDSSGSLIGGGWNSMTALTRHGDLTGDGNEDLLARDTAGNLYMYPGNGKGWFGTRLLVGGGWNTMSAIQAAGDLNGDGKGDLLARDTSGQLWMYPGNGRGWFGKRLLIGGGWNVMKAFAGPGDLNGDGRNDLVVSDSTGKLWLYPGNGRGWFGTRVMIGTGGWDAFDTLLGIGDYDGDGRPDLLASGVVVSIYRGLGGGRLAAGETVNYVESSDRLF
;
A
#
# COMPACT_ATOMS: atom_id res chain seq x y z
N MET A 1 -37.49 41.13 77.30
CA MET A 1 -37.64 41.85 76.03
C MET A 1 -37.52 40.77 74.91
N ARG A 2 -38.60 40.55 74.19
CA ARG A 2 -38.72 39.51 73.20
C ARG A 2 -38.45 40.11 71.80
N THR A 3 -37.44 39.68 71.10
CA THR A 3 -37.17 40.10 69.70
C THR A 3 -37.43 38.95 68.79
N LYS A 4 -38.41 39.12 67.90
CA LYS A 4 -38.85 38.11 66.91
C LYS A 4 -37.91 38.14 65.73
N LEU A 5 -37.34 37.01 65.42
CA LEU A 5 -36.69 36.77 64.12
C LEU A 5 -37.76 36.38 63.05
N ARG A 6 -37.79 37.17 61.98
CA ARG A 6 -38.55 36.80 60.76
C ARG A 6 -37.65 36.03 59.84
N ALA A 7 -38.04 34.81 59.53
CA ALA A 7 -37.42 34.00 58.46
C ALA A 7 -37.98 34.46 57.11
N ALA A 8 -37.11 34.84 56.20
CA ALA A 8 -37.45 35.09 54.82
C ALA A 8 -37.27 33.79 54.02
N LEU A 9 -38.37 33.26 53.47
CA LEU A 9 -38.34 32.15 52.46
C LEU A 9 -37.87 32.76 51.16
N VAL A 10 -36.72 32.24 50.64
CA VAL A 10 -36.29 32.44 49.25
C VAL A 10 -36.74 31.25 48.45
N THR A 11 -37.77 31.44 47.64
CA THR A 11 -38.20 30.46 46.64
C THR A 11 -37.26 30.54 45.44
N ALA A 12 -36.41 29.54 45.30
CA ALA A 12 -35.62 29.37 44.08
C ALA A 12 -36.50 28.67 43.00
N ALA A 13 -36.88 29.42 42.00
CA ALA A 13 -37.52 28.88 40.80
C ALA A 13 -36.42 28.22 39.93
N ALA A 14 -36.42 26.89 39.85
CA ALA A 14 -35.61 26.14 38.91
C ALA A 14 -36.24 26.26 37.52
N ALA A 15 -35.64 27.07 36.65
CA ALA A 15 -35.97 27.11 35.25
C ALA A 15 -35.36 25.84 34.58
N LEU A 16 -36.18 24.85 34.31
CA LEU A 16 -35.86 23.73 33.42
C LEU A 16 -35.78 24.30 32.00
N GLY A 17 -34.54 24.57 31.55
CA GLY A 17 -34.24 24.82 30.14
C GLY A 17 -34.43 23.53 29.35
N LEU A 18 -35.56 23.43 28.66
CA LEU A 18 -35.70 22.46 27.57
C LEU A 18 -34.69 22.81 26.48
N VAL A 19 -33.57 22.09 26.43
CA VAL A 19 -32.71 22.06 25.24
C VAL A 19 -33.48 21.26 24.19
N ALA A 20 -34.16 21.99 23.29
CA ALA A 20 -34.70 21.40 22.09
C ALA A 20 -33.51 20.96 21.23
N THR A 21 -33.11 19.67 21.34
CA THR A 21 -32.28 19.07 20.33
C THR A 21 -33.08 19.05 19.04
N SER A 22 -32.76 19.97 18.14
CA SER A 22 -33.24 19.90 16.76
C SER A 22 -32.71 18.59 16.16
N VAL A 23 -33.55 17.58 16.10
CA VAL A 23 -33.31 16.38 15.29
C VAL A 23 -33.37 16.91 13.85
N VAL A 24 -32.21 17.20 13.25
CA VAL A 24 -32.12 17.41 11.83
C VAL A 24 -32.56 16.10 11.20
N PRO A 25 -33.65 16.05 10.42
CA PRO A 25 -34.04 14.84 9.76
C PRO A 25 -32.86 14.40 8.90
N ALA A 26 -32.44 13.13 9.03
CA ALA A 26 -31.43 12.55 8.18
C ALA A 26 -31.88 12.78 6.74
N GLN A 27 -31.15 13.61 6.01
CA GLN A 27 -31.46 13.91 4.63
C GLN A 27 -31.39 12.59 3.85
N ALA A 28 -32.47 12.22 3.18
CA ALA A 28 -32.50 10.98 2.40
C ALA A 28 -31.35 11.03 1.39
N ALA A 29 -30.55 9.97 1.36
CA ALA A 29 -29.43 9.88 0.41
C ALA A 29 -29.93 10.09 -1.02
N THR A 30 -29.25 10.91 -1.79
CA THR A 30 -29.61 11.25 -3.19
C THR A 30 -28.51 10.79 -4.13
N GLY A 31 -28.84 10.62 -5.38
CA GLY A 31 -27.86 10.23 -6.38
C GLY A 31 -27.17 8.92 -6.04
N PHE A 32 -25.90 8.86 -6.27
CA PHE A 32 -25.05 7.68 -6.01
C PHE A 32 -24.94 7.31 -4.51
N ASP A 33 -25.23 8.23 -3.60
CA ASP A 33 -25.16 7.97 -2.15
C ASP A 33 -26.24 7.00 -1.66
N ARG A 34 -27.24 6.72 -2.46
CA ARG A 34 -28.26 5.69 -2.20
C ARG A 34 -27.67 4.26 -2.25
N CYS A 35 -26.54 4.06 -2.91
CA CYS A 35 -25.91 2.76 -3.05
C CYS A 35 -25.26 2.31 -1.73
N PRO A 36 -25.67 1.15 -1.16
CA PRO A 36 -25.08 0.65 0.07
C PRO A 36 -23.59 0.27 -0.10
N GLN A 37 -22.81 0.39 0.98
CA GLN A 37 -21.45 -0.13 1.01
C GLN A 37 -21.42 -1.66 0.78
N GLY A 38 -20.38 -2.15 0.12
CA GLY A 38 -20.21 -3.57 -0.22
C GLY A 38 -21.02 -4.02 -1.44
N LYS A 39 -21.67 -3.10 -2.15
CA LYS A 39 -22.48 -3.39 -3.33
C LYS A 39 -22.03 -2.56 -4.54
N PHE A 40 -22.40 -3.00 -5.73
CA PHE A 40 -22.51 -2.08 -6.86
C PHE A 40 -23.97 -1.81 -7.14
N CYS A 41 -24.27 -0.63 -7.68
CA CYS A 41 -25.60 -0.22 -8.00
C CYS A 41 -25.69 0.30 -9.44
N VAL A 42 -26.83 0.04 -10.06
CA VAL A 42 -27.21 0.58 -11.36
C VAL A 42 -28.44 1.46 -11.19
N PHE A 43 -28.55 2.50 -12.00
CA PHE A 43 -29.62 3.48 -11.98
C PHE A 43 -30.15 3.67 -13.40
N ASP A 44 -31.46 3.87 -13.55
CA ASP A 44 -32.07 4.14 -14.86
C ASP A 44 -32.03 5.61 -15.28
N GLY A 45 -31.39 6.46 -14.50
CA GLY A 45 -31.10 7.85 -14.80
C GLY A 45 -29.61 8.17 -14.65
N ALA A 46 -29.18 9.26 -15.26
CA ALA A 46 -27.85 9.81 -15.10
C ALA A 46 -27.58 10.26 -13.65
N ASP A 47 -26.31 10.42 -13.25
CA ASP A 47 -25.88 10.92 -11.94
C ASP A 47 -26.51 10.17 -10.74
N GLY A 48 -26.77 8.87 -10.90
CA GLY A 48 -27.39 8.07 -9.87
C GLY A 48 -28.86 8.42 -9.60
N GLN A 49 -29.55 9.03 -10.55
CA GLN A 49 -30.96 9.38 -10.43
C GLN A 49 -31.88 8.21 -10.84
N GLY A 50 -33.19 8.40 -10.67
CA GLY A 50 -34.19 7.44 -11.07
C GLY A 50 -34.30 6.22 -10.15
N ALA A 51 -34.80 5.09 -10.66
CA ALA A 51 -34.86 3.82 -9.94
C ALA A 51 -33.48 3.22 -9.80
N MET A 52 -33.27 2.43 -8.76
CA MET A 52 -31.99 1.82 -8.43
C MET A 52 -32.12 0.31 -8.17
N ALA A 53 -31.20 -0.46 -8.70
CA ALA A 53 -30.96 -1.83 -8.24
C ALA A 53 -29.55 -1.95 -7.65
N SER A 54 -29.42 -2.76 -6.58
CA SER A 54 -28.15 -2.98 -5.90
C SER A 54 -27.81 -4.47 -5.83
N TYR A 55 -26.54 -4.79 -6.08
CA TYR A 55 -26.06 -6.15 -6.19
C TYR A 55 -24.86 -6.39 -5.29
N SER A 56 -24.86 -7.50 -4.55
CA SER A 56 -23.74 -7.97 -3.74
C SER A 56 -22.98 -9.14 -4.37
N THR A 57 -23.39 -9.57 -5.55
CA THR A 57 -22.77 -10.66 -6.32
C THR A 57 -22.68 -10.28 -7.79
N PRO A 58 -21.71 -10.82 -8.55
CA PRO A 58 -21.63 -10.64 -10.00
C PRO A 58 -22.96 -11.01 -10.68
N GLN A 59 -23.34 -10.22 -11.69
CA GLN A 59 -24.59 -10.41 -12.44
C GLN A 59 -24.27 -10.90 -13.85
N ARG A 60 -24.54 -12.19 -14.10
CA ARG A 60 -24.44 -12.75 -15.46
C ARG A 60 -25.54 -12.23 -16.38
N ASP A 61 -26.64 -11.82 -15.80
CA ASP A 61 -27.78 -11.26 -16.48
C ASP A 61 -28.51 -10.32 -15.50
N PHE A 62 -28.77 -9.10 -15.91
CA PHE A 62 -29.52 -8.13 -15.10
C PHE A 62 -31.03 -8.36 -15.11
N GLY A 63 -31.54 -9.34 -15.88
CA GLY A 63 -32.95 -9.65 -15.94
C GLY A 63 -33.80 -8.44 -16.37
N SER A 64 -34.71 -8.00 -15.50
CA SER A 64 -35.57 -6.84 -15.76
C SER A 64 -34.83 -5.50 -15.82
N TRP A 65 -33.56 -5.46 -15.40
CA TRP A 65 -32.69 -4.29 -15.46
C TRP A 65 -31.80 -4.27 -16.71
N ARG A 66 -31.83 -5.34 -17.51
CA ARG A 66 -31.11 -5.41 -18.78
C ARG A 66 -31.54 -4.23 -19.67
N PHE A 67 -30.58 -3.53 -20.20
CA PHE A 67 -30.80 -2.40 -21.12
C PHE A 67 -31.57 -1.21 -20.52
N LYS A 68 -31.48 -0.99 -19.20
CA LYS A 68 -32.12 0.14 -18.53
C LYS A 68 -31.16 1.03 -17.76
N ALA A 69 -29.96 0.56 -17.50
CA ALA A 69 -29.02 1.29 -16.69
C ALA A 69 -28.42 2.46 -17.49
N SER A 70 -28.48 3.66 -16.92
CA SER A 70 -27.87 4.88 -17.45
C SER A 70 -26.69 5.36 -16.60
N SER A 71 -26.61 4.95 -15.33
CA SER A 71 -25.43 5.22 -14.50
C SER A 71 -25.16 4.09 -13.51
N VAL A 72 -23.94 4.00 -13.03
CA VAL A 72 -23.46 2.96 -12.11
C VAL A 72 -22.54 3.52 -11.05
N ILE A 73 -22.44 2.84 -9.91
CA ILE A 73 -21.42 3.09 -8.91
C ILE A 73 -20.91 1.77 -8.32
N ASN A 74 -19.60 1.68 -8.14
CA ASN A 74 -18.94 0.55 -7.52
C ASN A 74 -18.58 0.87 -6.06
N ARG A 75 -19.32 0.34 -5.10
CA ARG A 75 -19.03 0.39 -3.66
C ARG A 75 -18.65 -0.98 -3.09
N THR A 76 -18.31 -1.93 -3.95
CA THR A 76 -17.76 -3.23 -3.56
C THR A 76 -16.34 -3.08 -2.99
N GLY A 77 -15.78 -4.15 -2.47
CA GLY A 77 -14.36 -4.18 -2.08
C GLY A 77 -13.39 -4.36 -3.26
N TYR A 78 -13.89 -4.43 -4.49
CA TYR A 78 -13.10 -4.66 -5.69
C TYR A 78 -12.75 -3.35 -6.38
N GLU A 79 -11.59 -3.26 -7.00
CA GLU A 79 -11.12 -2.05 -7.67
C GLU A 79 -11.91 -1.76 -8.94
N TRP A 80 -12.31 -2.81 -9.64
CA TRP A 80 -12.93 -2.69 -10.95
C TRP A 80 -14.32 -3.33 -10.99
N LEU A 81 -15.25 -2.64 -11.62
CA LEU A 81 -16.53 -3.17 -12.03
C LEU A 81 -16.49 -3.34 -13.56
N CYS A 82 -16.38 -4.58 -14.00
CA CYS A 82 -16.43 -4.91 -15.42
C CYS A 82 -17.88 -4.90 -15.90
N MET A 83 -18.18 -4.14 -16.89
CA MET A 83 -19.51 -3.96 -17.48
C MET A 83 -19.52 -4.46 -18.92
N TYR A 84 -20.52 -5.25 -19.28
CA TYR A 84 -20.62 -5.92 -20.56
C TYR A 84 -21.98 -5.60 -21.19
N SER A 85 -21.99 -5.38 -22.49
CA SER A 85 -23.23 -5.12 -23.26
C SER A 85 -24.09 -6.39 -23.41
N ARG A 86 -23.51 -7.58 -23.22
CA ARG A 86 -24.23 -8.85 -23.31
C ARG A 86 -24.31 -9.57 -21.97
N THR A 87 -25.16 -10.58 -21.91
CA THR A 87 -25.24 -11.52 -20.77
C THR A 87 -23.99 -12.42 -20.73
N ASN A 88 -23.77 -13.09 -19.60
CA ASN A 88 -22.69 -14.05 -19.38
C ASN A 88 -21.27 -13.48 -19.54
N TYR A 89 -21.11 -12.14 -19.39
CA TYR A 89 -19.80 -11.46 -19.52
C TYR A 89 -19.24 -11.53 -20.93
N GLU A 90 -20.12 -11.58 -21.93
CA GLU A 90 -19.75 -11.55 -23.34
C GLU A 90 -19.74 -10.11 -23.87
N TYR A 91 -18.87 -9.83 -24.84
CA TYR A 91 -18.75 -8.55 -25.53
C TYR A 91 -18.89 -8.72 -27.05
N LEU A 92 -19.31 -7.65 -27.71
CA LEU A 92 -19.65 -7.70 -29.14
C LEU A 92 -18.46 -7.72 -30.09
N ASP A 93 -17.36 -7.05 -29.70
CA ASP A 93 -16.16 -6.93 -30.54
C ASP A 93 -14.95 -6.67 -29.67
N SER A 94 -13.92 -7.48 -29.83
CA SER A 94 -12.61 -7.46 -29.15
C SER A 94 -12.43 -6.40 -28.04
N ALA A 95 -12.35 -6.82 -26.78
CA ALA A 95 -11.76 -6.13 -25.61
C ALA A 95 -12.20 -4.68 -25.33
N ARG A 96 -12.92 -4.02 -26.20
CA ARG A 96 -13.35 -2.61 -26.07
C ARG A 96 -14.74 -2.44 -25.46
N ASP A 97 -15.54 -3.50 -25.38
CA ASP A 97 -16.89 -3.48 -24.82
C ASP A 97 -16.91 -3.72 -23.31
N VAL A 98 -15.76 -3.70 -22.68
CA VAL A 98 -15.62 -3.86 -21.26
C VAL A 98 -15.14 -2.56 -20.68
N THR A 99 -15.98 -1.93 -19.93
CA THR A 99 -15.60 -0.75 -19.18
C THR A 99 -15.40 -1.12 -17.74
N ALA A 100 -14.31 -0.68 -17.21
CA ALA A 100 -13.97 -0.83 -15.84
C ALA A 100 -14.22 0.49 -15.13
N GLY A 101 -15.26 0.56 -14.31
CA GLY A 101 -15.44 1.66 -13.37
C GLY A 101 -14.56 1.43 -12.17
N GLY A 102 -13.59 2.34 -11.91
CA GLY A 102 -12.76 2.29 -10.71
C GLY A 102 -13.58 2.36 -9.43
N ARG A 103 -13.02 1.90 -8.32
CA ARG A 103 -13.57 2.10 -6.99
C ARG A 103 -13.51 3.60 -6.67
N GLY A 104 -14.62 4.24 -6.46
CA GLY A 104 -14.65 5.65 -6.12
C GLY A 104 -15.91 6.06 -5.38
N SER A 105 -15.83 7.19 -4.72
CA SER A 105 -16.97 7.92 -4.17
C SER A 105 -17.84 8.54 -5.25
N HIS A 106 -17.37 8.51 -6.51
CA HIS A 106 -18.04 9.07 -7.66
C HIS A 106 -18.60 7.93 -8.51
N GLY A 107 -19.89 7.97 -8.78
CA GLY A 107 -20.51 7.12 -9.80
C GLY A 107 -20.19 7.65 -11.19
N THR A 108 -20.53 6.88 -12.20
CA THR A 108 -20.22 7.19 -13.59
C THR A 108 -21.46 7.00 -14.45
N ASP A 109 -21.70 7.91 -15.38
CA ASP A 109 -22.73 7.79 -16.39
C ASP A 109 -22.27 6.84 -17.50
N LEU A 110 -23.16 5.95 -17.92
CA LEU A 110 -22.85 4.97 -18.95
C LEU A 110 -22.78 5.58 -20.35
N SER A 111 -23.31 6.79 -20.52
CA SER A 111 -23.15 7.58 -21.74
C SER A 111 -21.69 8.01 -22.00
N ASP A 112 -20.87 8.10 -20.93
CA ASP A 112 -19.46 8.46 -21.04
C ASP A 112 -18.61 7.34 -21.65
N PHE A 113 -19.16 6.12 -21.69
CA PHE A 113 -18.50 4.96 -22.25
C PHE A 113 -18.99 4.68 -23.67
N THR A 114 -18.16 5.02 -24.65
CA THR A 114 -18.48 4.90 -26.06
C THR A 114 -17.64 3.81 -26.74
N TYR A 115 -18.28 3.04 -27.61
CA TYR A 115 -17.65 2.05 -28.49
C TYR A 115 -17.94 2.40 -29.93
N GLY A 116 -17.03 3.07 -30.59
CA GLY A 116 -17.33 3.56 -31.93
C GLY A 116 -18.61 4.40 -31.93
N SER A 117 -19.73 3.87 -32.44
CA SER A 117 -21.05 4.52 -32.45
C SER A 117 -21.99 4.02 -31.33
N SER A 118 -21.55 3.11 -30.44
CA SER A 118 -22.40 2.52 -29.40
C SER A 118 -21.99 3.03 -28.02
N HIS A 119 -22.96 3.06 -27.09
CA HIS A 119 -22.76 3.41 -25.68
C HIS A 119 -23.22 2.28 -24.79
N LEU A 120 -22.71 2.21 -23.54
CA LEU A 120 -23.27 1.32 -22.53
C LEU A 120 -24.58 1.84 -21.93
N ASP A 121 -24.90 3.11 -22.10
CA ASP A 121 -26.16 3.67 -21.68
C ASP A 121 -27.34 2.88 -22.30
N ASN A 122 -28.23 2.42 -21.43
CA ASN A 122 -29.32 1.52 -21.79
C ASN A 122 -28.91 0.26 -22.56
N ASN A 123 -27.65 -0.17 -22.42
CA ASN A 123 -27.12 -1.33 -23.14
C ASN A 123 -26.33 -2.30 -22.22
N LEU A 124 -26.44 -2.15 -20.91
CA LEU A 124 -25.76 -3.01 -19.95
C LEU A 124 -26.46 -4.37 -19.83
N GLY A 125 -25.76 -5.45 -20.15
CA GLY A 125 -26.29 -6.82 -20.15
C GLY A 125 -25.85 -7.65 -18.94
N SER A 126 -24.59 -7.50 -18.51
CA SER A 126 -24.02 -8.20 -17.34
C SER A 126 -22.91 -7.37 -16.69
N ALA A 127 -22.58 -7.68 -15.44
CA ALA A 127 -21.44 -7.09 -14.76
C ALA A 127 -20.81 -8.08 -13.76
N ARG A 128 -19.50 -7.99 -13.61
CA ARG A 128 -18.73 -8.67 -12.58
C ARG A 128 -17.66 -7.72 -12.03
N TRP A 129 -17.15 -8.03 -10.88
CA TRP A 129 -16.02 -7.29 -10.35
C TRP A 129 -14.72 -8.02 -10.58
N ALA A 130 -13.64 -7.25 -10.61
CA ALA A 130 -12.30 -7.70 -10.84
C ALA A 130 -11.31 -6.90 -9.98
N HIS A 131 -10.09 -7.40 -9.84
CA HIS A 131 -9.02 -6.66 -9.19
C HIS A 131 -8.22 -5.82 -10.18
N THR A 132 -8.26 -6.19 -11.45
CA THR A 132 -7.57 -5.49 -12.53
C THR A 132 -8.48 -5.30 -13.74
N SER A 133 -8.21 -4.28 -14.53
CA SER A 133 -8.93 -4.03 -15.79
C SER A 133 -8.74 -5.19 -16.78
N ARG A 134 -7.57 -5.85 -16.76
CA ARG A 134 -7.26 -6.98 -17.64
C ARG A 134 -8.16 -8.20 -17.39
N GLU A 135 -8.53 -8.45 -16.13
CA GLU A 135 -9.51 -9.50 -15.82
C GLU A 135 -10.86 -9.24 -16.50
N CYS A 136 -11.25 -7.98 -16.64
CA CYS A 136 -12.46 -7.61 -17.34
C CYS A 136 -12.47 -8.09 -18.79
N GLN A 137 -11.31 -8.16 -19.42
CA GLN A 137 -11.10 -8.58 -20.80
C GLN A 137 -10.89 -10.10 -20.95
N GLY A 138 -11.22 -10.87 -19.91
CA GLY A 138 -11.04 -12.33 -19.93
C GLY A 138 -9.62 -12.79 -19.65
N GLY A 139 -8.72 -11.87 -19.26
CA GLY A 139 -7.37 -12.19 -18.81
C GLY A 139 -7.35 -12.83 -17.42
N THR A 140 -6.26 -13.47 -17.07
CA THR A 140 -5.98 -13.88 -15.70
C THR A 140 -5.78 -12.64 -14.83
N GLU A 141 -6.08 -12.76 -13.53
CA GLU A 141 -5.77 -11.70 -12.57
C GLU A 141 -4.30 -11.29 -12.71
N SER A 142 -4.07 -10.03 -13.03
CA SER A 142 -2.73 -9.44 -13.18
C SER A 142 -2.74 -8.02 -12.64
N LEU A 143 -1.60 -7.54 -12.21
CA LEU A 143 -1.45 -6.16 -11.79
C LEU A 143 -1.25 -5.27 -13.03
N ASP A 144 -1.99 -4.18 -13.12
CA ASP A 144 -1.83 -3.18 -14.18
C ASP A 144 -0.65 -2.24 -13.85
N TRP A 145 0.53 -2.69 -14.18
CA TRP A 145 1.71 -1.81 -14.21
C TRP A 145 2.01 -1.46 -15.66
N SER A 146 1.87 -0.19 -15.99
CA SER A 146 1.98 0.28 -17.38
C SER A 146 3.41 0.47 -17.85
N THR A 147 4.36 0.52 -16.93
CA THR A 147 5.76 0.84 -17.25
C THR A 147 6.68 -0.18 -16.57
N PRO A 148 7.58 -0.83 -17.32
CA PRO A 148 8.66 -1.61 -16.73
C PRO A 148 9.47 -0.75 -15.78
N PHE A 149 9.82 -1.27 -14.61
CA PHE A 149 10.63 -0.52 -13.66
C PHE A 149 12.04 -1.09 -13.51
N GLY A 150 12.49 -1.92 -14.42
CA GLY A 150 13.86 -2.41 -14.45
C GLY A 150 14.39 -2.48 -15.86
N PRO A 151 15.55 -1.91 -16.17
CA PRO A 151 16.17 -2.02 -17.50
C PRO A 151 16.81 -3.39 -17.77
N GLY A 152 16.78 -4.28 -16.80
CA GLY A 152 17.03 -5.71 -16.97
C GLY A 152 18.40 -6.10 -17.50
N SER A 153 19.52 -5.76 -16.84
CA SER A 153 20.81 -6.39 -17.19
C SER A 153 21.92 -6.16 -16.16
N GLY A 154 21.63 -6.35 -14.87
CA GLY A 154 22.69 -6.39 -13.85
C GLY A 154 22.90 -7.81 -13.35
N PRO A 155 24.09 -8.17 -12.82
CA PRO A 155 24.25 -9.42 -12.10
C PRO A 155 23.29 -9.43 -10.92
N ALA A 156 22.51 -10.50 -10.78
CA ALA A 156 21.62 -10.71 -9.64
C ALA A 156 22.38 -10.45 -8.34
N ARG A 157 22.00 -9.41 -7.62
CA ARG A 157 22.50 -9.12 -6.29
C ARG A 157 21.50 -9.62 -5.26
N ALA A 158 21.96 -10.05 -4.12
CA ALA A 158 21.20 -10.76 -3.12
C ALA A 158 20.03 -9.96 -2.49
N PHE A 159 19.84 -8.71 -2.88
CA PHE A 159 18.77 -7.84 -2.38
C PHE A 159 18.11 -7.11 -3.54
N GLY A 160 16.79 -7.21 -3.61
CA GLY A 160 16.03 -6.59 -4.68
C GLY A 160 15.56 -7.55 -5.77
N ASP A 161 16.13 -8.74 -5.89
CA ASP A 161 15.84 -9.72 -6.95
C ASP A 161 15.26 -11.01 -6.32
N LEU A 162 13.93 -11.04 -6.17
CA LEU A 162 13.19 -12.13 -5.52
C LEU A 162 13.14 -13.41 -6.35
N ASN A 163 13.30 -13.30 -7.66
CA ASN A 163 13.21 -14.43 -8.57
C ASN A 163 14.55 -14.85 -9.17
N ARG A 164 15.62 -14.09 -8.91
CA ARG A 164 16.98 -14.31 -9.38
C ARG A 164 17.12 -14.27 -10.91
N ASP A 165 16.36 -13.38 -11.55
CA ASP A 165 16.47 -13.16 -13.00
C ASP A 165 17.47 -12.06 -13.37
N GLY A 166 18.06 -11.38 -12.39
CA GLY A 166 19.03 -10.31 -12.57
C GLY A 166 18.41 -8.93 -12.64
N THR A 167 17.10 -8.81 -12.44
CA THR A 167 16.39 -7.53 -12.40
C THR A 167 15.80 -7.26 -11.02
N PRO A 168 15.73 -5.99 -10.58
CA PRO A 168 15.05 -5.66 -9.34
C PRO A 168 13.55 -5.97 -9.43
N ASP A 169 13.02 -6.49 -8.34
CA ASP A 169 11.62 -6.85 -8.17
C ASP A 169 10.98 -6.05 -7.05
N LEU A 170 9.65 -5.98 -7.04
CA LEU A 170 8.86 -5.37 -5.97
C LEU A 170 7.78 -6.33 -5.46
N LEU A 171 7.33 -6.06 -4.25
CA LEU A 171 6.08 -6.57 -3.74
C LEU A 171 5.07 -5.43 -3.68
N HIS A 172 3.88 -5.67 -4.20
CA HIS A 172 2.77 -4.73 -4.17
C HIS A 172 1.63 -5.32 -3.35
N ARG A 173 1.24 -4.65 -2.28
CA ARG A 173 0.02 -4.98 -1.54
C ARG A 173 -1.08 -4.02 -1.90
N SER A 174 -2.14 -4.52 -2.53
CA SER A 174 -3.32 -3.74 -2.85
C SER A 174 -4.17 -3.45 -1.61
N GLN A 175 -5.07 -2.50 -1.73
CA GLN A 175 -6.04 -2.14 -0.69
C GLN A 175 -6.89 -3.33 -0.21
N GLN A 176 -7.18 -4.29 -1.10
CA GLN A 176 -7.94 -5.50 -0.76
C GLN A 176 -7.11 -6.55 -0.02
N GLY A 177 -5.82 -6.25 0.25
CA GLY A 177 -4.91 -7.17 0.92
C GLY A 177 -4.41 -8.30 0.04
N ARG A 178 -4.37 -8.09 -1.26
CA ARG A 178 -3.72 -9.00 -2.19
C ARG A 178 -2.25 -8.60 -2.32
N LEU A 179 -1.37 -9.55 -2.13
CA LEU A 179 0.07 -9.35 -2.31
C LEU A 179 0.48 -9.88 -3.67
N TRP A 180 1.10 -9.04 -4.45
CA TRP A 180 1.61 -9.32 -5.78
C TRP A 180 3.12 -9.31 -5.78
N PHE A 181 3.69 -10.23 -6.50
CA PHE A 181 5.08 -10.19 -6.93
C PHE A 181 5.15 -9.46 -8.28
N LEU A 182 5.93 -8.41 -8.35
CA LEU A 182 6.17 -7.61 -9.56
C LEU A 182 7.60 -7.77 -10.00
N ARG A 183 7.76 -8.29 -11.21
CA ARG A 183 9.07 -8.36 -11.86
C ARG A 183 9.49 -7.01 -12.43
N GLY A 184 10.78 -6.84 -12.63
CA GLY A 184 11.33 -5.64 -13.26
C GLY A 184 10.75 -5.31 -14.65
N ASP A 185 10.22 -6.31 -15.37
CA ASP A 185 9.53 -6.15 -16.65
C ASP A 185 8.06 -5.69 -16.53
N SER A 186 7.61 -5.34 -15.32
CA SER A 186 6.24 -5.00 -14.95
C SER A 186 5.23 -6.15 -14.99
N SER A 187 5.64 -7.37 -15.31
CA SER A 187 4.75 -8.53 -15.17
C SER A 187 4.53 -8.87 -13.70
N GLY A 188 3.29 -9.18 -13.32
CA GLY A 188 2.93 -9.48 -11.94
C GLY A 188 2.34 -10.87 -11.77
N SER A 189 2.59 -11.49 -10.63
CA SER A 189 1.98 -12.73 -10.19
C SER A 189 1.38 -12.59 -8.82
N LEU A 190 0.13 -13.05 -8.63
CA LEU A 190 -0.52 -12.99 -7.33
C LEU A 190 0.10 -14.01 -6.37
N ILE A 191 0.69 -13.54 -5.27
CA ILE A 191 1.16 -14.39 -4.17
C ILE A 191 -0.02 -14.88 -3.33
N GLY A 192 -1.00 -14.01 -3.06
CA GLY A 192 -2.20 -14.41 -2.32
C GLY A 192 -2.93 -13.25 -1.67
N GLY A 193 -4.05 -13.57 -1.02
CA GLY A 193 -4.90 -12.60 -0.30
C GLY A 193 -4.70 -12.66 1.22
N GLY A 194 -5.43 -11.76 1.94
CA GLY A 194 -5.45 -11.70 3.40
C GLY A 194 -4.30 -10.89 4.03
N TRP A 195 -3.48 -10.22 3.25
CA TRP A 195 -2.33 -9.45 3.73
C TRP A 195 -2.71 -8.14 4.45
N ASN A 196 -4.00 -7.75 4.45
CA ASN A 196 -4.51 -6.67 5.30
C ASN A 196 -4.45 -7.00 6.80
N SER A 197 -4.30 -8.28 7.15
CA SER A 197 -4.02 -8.71 8.53
C SER A 197 -2.57 -8.40 8.96
N MET A 198 -1.70 -8.00 8.03
CA MET A 198 -0.32 -7.63 8.31
C MET A 198 -0.19 -6.12 8.45
N THR A 199 0.27 -5.65 9.59
CA THR A 199 0.46 -4.23 9.93
C THR A 199 1.81 -3.67 9.52
N ALA A 200 2.77 -4.54 9.22
CA ALA A 200 4.08 -4.19 8.66
C ALA A 200 4.57 -5.34 7.77
N LEU A 201 5.23 -4.97 6.69
CA LEU A 201 5.99 -5.87 5.83
C LEU A 201 7.34 -5.22 5.57
N THR A 202 8.39 -6.03 5.47
CA THR A 202 9.70 -5.58 4.99
C THR A 202 10.45 -6.76 4.35
N ARG A 203 11.02 -6.52 3.19
CA ARG A 203 11.94 -7.46 2.55
C ARG A 203 13.23 -7.45 3.35
N HIS A 204 13.84 -8.59 3.56
CA HIS A 204 14.98 -8.68 4.48
C HIS A 204 16.31 -9.06 3.80
N GLY A 205 16.27 -9.49 2.56
CA GLY A 205 17.38 -10.25 1.99
C GLY A 205 17.35 -11.67 2.57
N ASP A 206 18.46 -12.36 2.50
CA ASP A 206 18.58 -13.74 2.98
C ASP A 206 18.76 -13.79 4.51
N LEU A 207 17.66 -13.94 5.24
CA LEU A 207 17.65 -14.12 6.69
C LEU A 207 17.91 -15.57 7.10
N THR A 208 17.54 -16.51 6.22
CA THR A 208 17.68 -17.96 6.49
C THR A 208 19.05 -18.54 6.18
N GLY A 209 19.83 -17.87 5.35
CA GLY A 209 21.15 -18.34 4.88
C GLY A 209 21.05 -19.34 3.73
N ASP A 210 19.89 -19.41 3.05
CA ASP A 210 19.67 -20.30 1.90
C ASP A 210 19.97 -19.64 0.54
N GLY A 211 20.33 -18.37 0.60
CA GLY A 211 20.65 -17.54 -0.55
C GLY A 211 19.43 -16.94 -1.26
N ASN A 212 18.21 -17.09 -0.74
CA ASN A 212 17.02 -16.45 -1.27
C ASN A 212 16.60 -15.28 -0.38
N GLU A 213 15.97 -14.27 -0.98
CA GLU A 213 15.45 -13.14 -0.22
C GLU A 213 14.17 -13.53 0.52
N ASP A 214 14.11 -13.20 1.83
CA ASP A 214 13.00 -13.50 2.72
C ASP A 214 12.12 -12.27 2.98
N LEU A 215 10.88 -12.51 3.41
CA LEU A 215 9.93 -11.47 3.79
C LEU A 215 9.61 -11.57 5.28
N LEU A 216 9.66 -10.45 5.97
CA LEU A 216 9.15 -10.30 7.33
C LEU A 216 7.79 -9.61 7.30
N ALA A 217 6.84 -10.14 8.08
CA ALA A 217 5.53 -9.54 8.22
C ALA A 217 5.04 -9.60 9.66
N ARG A 218 4.51 -8.48 10.17
CA ARG A 218 3.90 -8.40 11.50
C ARG A 218 2.40 -8.42 11.39
N ASP A 219 1.73 -9.29 12.12
CA ASP A 219 0.27 -9.33 12.20
C ASP A 219 -0.32 -8.29 13.16
N THR A 220 -1.65 -8.19 13.20
CA THR A 220 -2.39 -7.30 14.08
C THR A 220 -2.24 -7.64 15.57
N ALA A 221 -1.92 -8.90 15.89
CA ALA A 221 -1.64 -9.35 17.27
C ALA A 221 -0.22 -9.00 17.74
N GLY A 222 0.64 -8.51 16.84
CA GLY A 222 2.03 -8.17 17.13
C GLY A 222 2.98 -9.35 17.04
N ASN A 223 2.59 -10.42 16.36
CA ASN A 223 3.49 -11.50 16.02
C ASN A 223 4.27 -11.15 14.75
N LEU A 224 5.58 -11.27 14.79
CA LEU A 224 6.44 -11.15 13.63
C LEU A 224 6.66 -12.54 13.03
N TYR A 225 6.39 -12.67 11.74
CA TYR A 225 6.61 -13.88 10.97
C TYR A 225 7.67 -13.64 9.91
N MET A 226 8.45 -14.66 9.63
CA MET A 226 9.34 -14.76 8.49
C MET A 226 8.75 -15.72 7.48
N TYR A 227 8.73 -15.31 6.22
CA TYR A 227 8.30 -16.08 5.05
C TYR A 227 9.55 -16.38 4.23
N PRO A 228 10.07 -17.61 4.23
CA PRO A 228 11.27 -17.95 3.46
C PRO A 228 11.00 -17.81 1.96
N GLY A 229 11.86 -17.08 1.27
CA GLY A 229 11.81 -16.98 -0.17
C GLY A 229 12.27 -18.27 -0.86
N ASN A 230 11.80 -18.50 -2.08
CA ASN A 230 12.17 -19.69 -2.86
C ASN A 230 13.05 -19.36 -4.09
N GLY A 231 13.48 -18.10 -4.23
CA GLY A 231 14.25 -17.63 -5.38
C GLY A 231 13.50 -17.67 -6.72
N LYS A 232 12.16 -17.69 -6.69
CA LYS A 232 11.28 -17.70 -7.87
C LYS A 232 10.14 -16.69 -7.75
N GLY A 233 10.31 -15.68 -6.87
CA GLY A 233 9.27 -14.67 -6.61
C GLY A 233 8.13 -15.18 -5.72
N TRP A 234 8.35 -16.24 -4.94
CA TRP A 234 7.35 -16.87 -4.08
C TRP A 234 7.90 -17.15 -2.69
N PHE A 235 7.00 -17.36 -1.73
CA PHE A 235 7.37 -17.60 -0.33
C PHE A 235 6.86 -18.97 0.14
N GLY A 236 7.62 -19.60 1.03
CA GLY A 236 7.27 -20.83 1.72
C GLY A 236 6.36 -20.60 2.93
N THR A 237 6.17 -21.67 3.72
CA THR A 237 5.39 -21.60 4.95
C THR A 237 6.05 -20.66 5.96
N ARG A 238 5.27 -19.72 6.48
CA ARG A 238 5.75 -18.74 7.46
C ARG A 238 6.20 -19.39 8.77
N LEU A 239 7.22 -18.82 9.37
CA LEU A 239 7.77 -19.20 10.67
C LEU A 239 7.56 -18.04 11.66
N LEU A 240 7.16 -18.35 12.89
CA LEU A 240 7.02 -17.34 13.94
C LEU A 240 8.41 -16.93 14.46
N VAL A 241 8.78 -15.67 14.26
CA VAL A 241 10.02 -15.10 14.81
C VAL A 241 9.83 -14.70 16.27
N GLY A 242 8.67 -14.14 16.63
CA GLY A 242 8.36 -13.78 18.01
C GLY A 242 7.15 -12.87 18.14
N GLY A 243 6.67 -12.69 19.36
CA GLY A 243 5.54 -11.80 19.69
C GLY A 243 6.00 -10.46 20.27
N GLY A 244 5.01 -9.57 20.55
CA GLY A 244 5.24 -8.28 21.20
C GLY A 244 5.72 -7.15 20.25
N TRP A 245 5.73 -7.35 18.96
CA TRP A 245 6.19 -6.37 17.97
C TRP A 245 5.24 -5.18 17.75
N ASN A 246 4.06 -5.16 18.38
CA ASN A 246 3.19 -3.98 18.40
C ASN A 246 3.79 -2.79 19.18
N THR A 247 4.83 -3.03 19.96
CA THR A 247 5.63 -1.96 20.58
C THR A 247 6.56 -1.26 19.59
N MET A 248 6.71 -1.79 18.38
CA MET A 248 7.52 -1.20 17.31
C MET A 248 6.64 -0.41 16.34
N SER A 249 6.93 0.88 16.18
CA SER A 249 6.22 1.78 15.25
C SER A 249 6.74 1.68 13.82
N ALA A 250 7.97 1.21 13.62
CA ALA A 250 8.55 0.92 12.31
C ALA A 250 9.45 -0.32 12.39
N ILE A 251 9.51 -1.07 11.31
CA ILE A 251 10.36 -2.25 11.13
C ILE A 251 10.95 -2.15 9.72
N GLN A 252 12.29 -2.22 9.62
CA GLN A 252 13.00 -2.06 8.36
C GLN A 252 14.22 -2.98 8.29
N ALA A 253 14.32 -3.76 7.23
CA ALA A 253 15.56 -4.46 6.92
C ALA A 253 16.65 -3.47 6.47
N ALA A 254 17.86 -3.70 6.88
CA ALA A 254 18.97 -2.77 6.65
C ALA A 254 20.25 -3.44 6.14
N GLY A 255 20.16 -4.70 5.72
CA GLY A 255 21.33 -5.49 5.34
C GLY A 255 22.25 -5.77 6.54
N ASP A 256 23.47 -6.18 6.28
CA ASP A 256 24.48 -6.42 7.33
C ASP A 256 25.03 -5.08 7.85
N LEU A 257 24.56 -4.63 9.00
CA LEU A 257 25.01 -3.39 9.66
C LEU A 257 26.19 -3.62 10.62
N ASN A 258 26.35 -4.85 11.09
CA ASN A 258 27.36 -5.16 12.11
C ASN A 258 28.63 -5.81 11.55
N GLY A 259 28.64 -6.19 10.28
CA GLY A 259 29.80 -6.75 9.58
C GLY A 259 29.99 -8.25 9.81
N ASP A 260 28.96 -8.99 10.24
CA ASP A 260 29.03 -10.44 10.48
C ASP A 260 28.60 -11.29 9.27
N GLY A 261 28.25 -10.62 8.15
CA GLY A 261 27.83 -11.25 6.90
C GLY A 261 26.37 -11.68 6.87
N LYS A 262 25.54 -11.26 7.85
CA LYS A 262 24.11 -11.60 7.92
C LYS A 262 23.27 -10.33 7.95
N GLY A 263 22.09 -10.41 7.36
CA GLY A 263 21.17 -9.27 7.36
C GLY A 263 20.61 -8.98 8.75
N ASP A 264 20.58 -7.69 9.11
CA ASP A 264 20.07 -7.15 10.36
C ASP A 264 18.74 -6.44 10.18
N LEU A 265 17.95 -6.34 11.25
CA LEU A 265 16.67 -5.66 11.27
C LEU A 265 16.76 -4.41 12.16
N LEU A 266 16.31 -3.28 11.66
CA LEU A 266 16.06 -2.09 12.45
C LEU A 266 14.60 -2.04 12.87
N ALA A 267 14.35 -1.65 14.12
CA ALA A 267 12.99 -1.39 14.59
C ALA A 267 12.97 -0.16 15.48
N ARG A 268 12.07 0.78 15.20
CA ARG A 268 11.80 1.93 16.05
C ARG A 268 10.64 1.61 16.97
N ASP A 269 10.83 1.76 18.27
CA ASP A 269 9.74 1.60 19.22
C ASP A 269 8.84 2.84 19.31
N THR A 270 7.72 2.71 20.02
CA THR A 270 6.74 3.79 20.21
C THR A 270 7.28 4.97 21.02
N SER A 271 8.39 4.80 21.76
CA SER A 271 9.08 5.88 22.48
C SER A 271 10.09 6.64 21.61
N GLY A 272 10.32 6.17 20.36
CA GLY A 272 11.26 6.77 19.43
C GLY A 272 12.71 6.31 19.63
N GLN A 273 12.92 5.17 20.29
CA GLN A 273 14.22 4.51 20.31
C GLN A 273 14.35 3.62 19.09
N LEU A 274 15.49 3.70 18.41
CA LEU A 274 15.85 2.80 17.32
C LEU A 274 16.70 1.68 17.84
N TRP A 275 16.33 0.46 17.50
CA TRP A 275 16.97 -0.78 17.89
C TRP A 275 17.46 -1.54 16.66
N MET A 276 18.64 -2.12 16.74
CA MET A 276 19.12 -3.11 15.78
C MET A 276 18.94 -4.51 16.37
N TYR A 277 18.44 -5.42 15.58
CA TYR A 277 18.30 -6.84 15.86
C TYR A 277 19.26 -7.61 14.94
N PRO A 278 20.39 -8.12 15.45
CA PRO A 278 21.34 -8.86 14.62
C PRO A 278 20.72 -10.14 14.08
N GLY A 279 20.80 -10.35 12.78
CA GLY A 279 20.39 -11.60 12.16
C GLY A 279 21.33 -12.75 12.53
N ASN A 280 20.81 -13.97 12.64
CA ASN A 280 21.63 -15.14 12.96
C ASN A 280 21.91 -16.02 11.73
N GLY A 281 21.40 -15.65 10.54
CA GLY A 281 21.53 -16.42 9.31
C GLY A 281 20.78 -17.76 9.33
N ARG A 282 19.75 -17.89 10.19
CA ARG A 282 18.91 -19.10 10.32
C ARG A 282 17.44 -18.78 10.52
N GLY A 283 17.02 -17.57 10.11
CA GLY A 283 15.63 -17.12 10.19
C GLY A 283 15.23 -16.42 11.49
N TRP A 284 16.17 -16.12 12.40
CA TRP A 284 15.90 -15.44 13.67
C TRP A 284 16.90 -14.32 13.96
N PHE A 285 16.61 -13.55 15.00
CA PHE A 285 17.45 -12.46 15.46
C PHE A 285 18.06 -12.74 16.83
N GLY A 286 19.23 -12.17 17.06
CA GLY A 286 19.92 -12.16 18.35
C GLY A 286 19.38 -11.08 19.30
N LYS A 287 20.14 -10.82 20.38
CA LYS A 287 19.81 -9.77 21.35
C LYS A 287 19.92 -8.41 20.69
N ARG A 288 18.83 -7.62 20.76
CA ARG A 288 18.79 -6.27 20.20
C ARG A 288 19.78 -5.33 20.86
N LEU A 289 20.29 -4.37 20.09
CA LEU A 289 21.18 -3.31 20.49
C LEU A 289 20.48 -1.95 20.32
N LEU A 290 20.64 -1.06 21.30
CA LEU A 290 20.10 0.29 21.20
C LEU A 290 21.00 1.14 20.31
N ILE A 291 20.46 1.66 19.21
CA ILE A 291 21.16 2.61 18.33
C ILE A 291 21.08 4.02 18.90
N GLY A 292 19.91 4.43 19.39
CA GLY A 292 19.72 5.75 19.97
C GLY A 292 18.26 6.15 20.05
N GLY A 293 18.00 7.35 20.60
CA GLY A 293 16.66 7.93 20.74
C GLY A 293 16.40 9.08 19.77
N GLY A 294 15.17 9.62 19.81
CA GLY A 294 14.77 10.79 19.01
C GLY A 294 14.32 10.47 17.59
N TRP A 295 14.05 9.20 17.26
CA TRP A 295 13.69 8.78 15.91
C TRP A 295 12.20 8.99 15.57
N ASN A 296 11.38 9.53 16.48
CA ASN A 296 9.97 9.82 16.23
C ASN A 296 9.74 10.91 15.15
N VAL A 297 10.77 11.74 14.91
CA VAL A 297 10.73 12.77 13.86
C VAL A 297 10.95 12.18 12.46
N MET A 298 11.39 10.93 12.36
CA MET A 298 11.62 10.24 11.09
C MET A 298 10.34 9.56 10.62
N LYS A 299 10.00 9.75 9.33
CA LYS A 299 8.76 9.26 8.73
C LYS A 299 8.94 7.90 8.05
N ALA A 300 9.80 7.82 7.05
CA ALA A 300 10.06 6.61 6.28
C ALA A 300 11.54 6.21 6.37
N PHE A 301 11.79 4.91 6.23
CA PHE A 301 13.11 4.28 6.37
C PHE A 301 13.37 3.39 5.17
N ALA A 302 14.63 3.39 4.68
CA ALA A 302 15.12 2.44 3.67
C ALA A 302 16.55 2.00 4.00
N GLY A 303 16.84 0.71 3.77
CA GLY A 303 18.19 0.17 3.74
C GLY A 303 18.62 -0.04 2.29
N PRO A 304 19.18 0.94 1.62
CA PRO A 304 19.54 0.84 0.19
C PRO A 304 20.79 -0.01 -0.07
N GLY A 305 21.51 -0.41 0.96
CA GLY A 305 22.85 -0.95 0.84
C GLY A 305 23.92 0.14 1.05
N ASP A 306 25.06 -0.01 0.42
CA ASP A 306 26.18 0.94 0.49
C ASP A 306 25.97 2.11 -0.50
N LEU A 307 25.21 3.11 -0.09
CA LEU A 307 24.89 4.26 -0.94
C LEU A 307 26.05 5.23 -1.05
N ASN A 308 26.93 5.29 -0.06
CA ASN A 308 28.07 6.21 -0.05
C ASN A 308 29.34 5.63 -0.70
N GLY A 309 29.42 4.32 -0.89
CA GLY A 309 30.55 3.63 -1.53
C GLY A 309 31.68 3.30 -0.56
N ASP A 310 31.44 3.23 0.75
CA ASP A 310 32.48 2.93 1.77
C ASP A 310 32.58 1.43 2.14
N GLY A 311 31.78 0.59 1.50
CA GLY A 311 31.74 -0.86 1.70
C GLY A 311 30.84 -1.31 2.85
N ARG A 312 29.99 -0.43 3.41
CA ARG A 312 29.09 -0.73 4.54
C ARG A 312 27.67 -0.33 4.18
N ASN A 313 26.71 -1.06 4.74
CA ASN A 313 25.31 -0.74 4.51
C ASN A 313 24.89 0.52 5.26
N ASP A 314 24.14 1.36 4.58
CA ASP A 314 23.66 2.65 5.03
C ASP A 314 22.17 2.62 5.35
N LEU A 315 21.68 3.65 6.04
CA LEU A 315 20.26 3.89 6.26
C LEU A 315 19.87 5.24 5.67
N VAL A 316 18.82 5.25 4.87
CA VAL A 316 18.18 6.47 4.34
C VAL A 316 16.86 6.67 5.05
N VAL A 317 16.58 7.90 5.50
CA VAL A 317 15.34 8.25 6.18
C VAL A 317 14.81 9.61 5.75
N SER A 318 13.50 9.72 5.58
CA SER A 318 12.84 11.04 5.47
C SER A 318 12.37 11.50 6.85
N ASP A 319 12.44 12.81 7.10
CA ASP A 319 11.91 13.38 8.32
C ASP A 319 10.55 14.07 8.10
N SER A 320 9.90 14.45 9.20
CA SER A 320 8.59 15.12 9.17
C SER A 320 8.62 16.53 8.57
N THR A 321 9.82 17.08 8.27
CA THR A 321 9.99 18.38 7.59
C THR A 321 10.25 18.20 6.09
N GLY A 322 10.17 16.98 5.57
CA GLY A 322 10.38 16.66 4.17
C GLY A 322 11.84 16.58 3.73
N LYS A 323 12.77 16.50 4.66
CA LYS A 323 14.21 16.32 4.34
C LYS A 323 14.55 14.83 4.25
N LEU A 324 15.51 14.50 3.37
CA LEU A 324 16.08 13.17 3.27
C LEU A 324 17.49 13.16 3.87
N TRP A 325 17.73 12.16 4.70
CA TRP A 325 18.99 12.00 5.42
C TRP A 325 19.60 10.64 5.13
N LEU A 326 20.90 10.65 4.88
CA LEU A 326 21.74 9.46 4.86
C LEU A 326 22.44 9.32 6.22
N TYR A 327 22.35 8.16 6.81
CA TYR A 327 23.09 7.72 7.99
C TYR A 327 24.10 6.67 7.55
N PRO A 328 25.39 7.04 7.37
CA PRO A 328 26.41 6.09 6.97
C PRO A 328 26.60 4.99 8.03
N GLY A 329 26.56 3.74 7.61
CA GLY A 329 26.85 2.62 8.49
C GLY A 329 28.32 2.57 8.89
N ASN A 330 28.61 2.13 10.10
CA ASN A 330 30.00 2.00 10.59
C ASN A 330 30.53 0.56 10.56
N GLY A 331 29.72 -0.40 10.07
CA GLY A 331 30.04 -1.83 10.03
C GLY A 331 30.17 -2.48 11.41
N ARG A 332 29.60 -1.87 12.46
CA ARG A 332 29.60 -2.38 13.85
C ARG A 332 28.24 -2.26 14.51
N GLY A 333 27.17 -2.12 13.70
CA GLY A 333 25.80 -2.01 14.17
C GLY A 333 25.35 -0.59 14.55
N TRP A 334 26.11 0.45 14.25
CA TRP A 334 25.75 1.86 14.47
C TRP A 334 25.97 2.69 13.23
N PHE A 335 25.53 3.95 13.29
CA PHE A 335 25.69 4.93 12.20
C PHE A 335 26.66 6.04 12.59
N GLY A 336 27.31 6.60 11.58
CA GLY A 336 28.09 7.81 11.69
C GLY A 336 27.23 9.09 11.69
N THR A 337 27.86 10.25 11.51
CA THR A 337 27.17 11.54 11.39
C THR A 337 26.30 11.54 10.15
N ARG A 338 25.01 11.82 10.32
CA ARG A 338 24.07 11.90 9.19
C ARG A 338 24.41 13.05 8.23
N VAL A 339 24.13 12.85 6.97
CA VAL A 339 24.28 13.82 5.89
C VAL A 339 22.92 14.08 5.27
N MET A 340 22.57 15.35 5.03
CA MET A 340 21.36 15.69 4.29
C MET A 340 21.60 15.47 2.80
N ILE A 341 20.80 14.61 2.18
CA ILE A 341 20.89 14.25 0.76
C ILE A 341 19.66 14.69 -0.05
N GLY A 342 18.63 15.23 0.62
CA GLY A 342 17.46 15.84 0.00
C GLY A 342 16.93 16.97 0.87
N THR A 343 16.62 18.13 0.26
CA THR A 343 16.33 19.38 0.98
C THR A 343 14.86 19.59 1.30
N GLY A 344 13.94 18.88 0.60
CA GLY A 344 12.50 19.03 0.83
C GLY A 344 11.65 18.14 -0.09
N GLY A 345 10.35 18.00 0.24
CA GLY A 345 9.38 17.26 -0.56
C GLY A 345 9.32 15.75 -0.27
N TRP A 346 10.20 15.22 0.57
CA TRP A 346 10.24 13.78 0.87
C TRP A 346 9.15 13.33 1.85
N ASP A 347 8.43 14.26 2.44
CA ASP A 347 7.23 14.00 3.24
C ASP A 347 5.99 13.64 2.40
N ALA A 348 6.04 13.85 1.08
CA ALA A 348 5.02 13.38 0.15
C ALA A 348 5.03 11.84 -0.06
N PHE A 349 6.13 11.18 0.30
CA PHE A 349 6.26 9.74 0.18
C PHE A 349 5.99 9.04 1.51
N ASP A 350 5.19 7.98 1.45
CA ASP A 350 4.88 7.14 2.62
C ASP A 350 5.86 5.99 2.78
N THR A 351 6.51 5.58 1.69
CA THR A 351 7.43 4.45 1.63
C THR A 351 8.74 4.85 0.94
N LEU A 352 9.84 4.43 1.51
CA LEU A 352 11.17 4.44 0.89
C LEU A 352 11.66 3.00 0.83
N LEU A 353 12.24 2.58 -0.30
CA LEU A 353 12.77 1.24 -0.52
C LEU A 353 14.16 1.31 -1.14
N GLY A 354 15.10 0.53 -0.61
CA GLY A 354 16.27 0.15 -1.36
C GLY A 354 15.87 -0.90 -2.39
N ILE A 355 16.13 -0.64 -3.64
CA ILE A 355 15.75 -1.55 -4.75
C ILE A 355 16.96 -2.21 -5.41
N GLY A 356 18.14 -2.12 -4.77
CA GLY A 356 19.38 -2.60 -5.36
C GLY A 356 19.87 -1.70 -6.47
N ASP A 357 20.61 -2.27 -7.40
CA ASP A 357 21.17 -1.61 -8.56
C ASP A 357 20.15 -1.70 -9.72
N TYR A 358 19.29 -0.71 -9.80
CA TYR A 358 18.18 -0.68 -10.75
C TYR A 358 18.64 -0.47 -12.19
N ASP A 359 19.64 0.39 -12.42
CA ASP A 359 20.08 0.74 -13.76
C ASP A 359 21.34 -0.02 -14.21
N GLY A 360 21.89 -0.90 -13.37
CA GLY A 360 23.03 -1.76 -13.70
C GLY A 360 24.38 -1.03 -13.63
N ASP A 361 24.45 0.15 -12.98
CA ASP A 361 25.69 0.96 -12.89
C ASP A 361 26.61 0.52 -11.74
N GLY A 362 26.19 -0.45 -10.95
CA GLY A 362 26.92 -1.01 -9.80
C GLY A 362 26.67 -0.27 -8.48
N ARG A 363 25.74 0.68 -8.43
CA ARG A 363 25.38 1.44 -7.25
C ARG A 363 23.96 1.14 -6.81
N PRO A 364 23.67 1.19 -5.51
CA PRO A 364 22.30 0.99 -5.05
C PRO A 364 21.44 2.23 -5.33
N ASP A 365 20.18 1.98 -5.67
CA ASP A 365 19.16 2.97 -5.99
C ASP A 365 18.05 2.99 -4.95
N LEU A 366 17.27 4.07 -4.93
CA LEU A 366 16.18 4.29 -4.01
C LEU A 366 14.87 4.46 -4.77
N LEU A 367 13.84 3.75 -4.32
CA LEU A 367 12.46 3.98 -4.74
C LEU A 367 11.72 4.73 -3.63
N ALA A 368 10.94 5.73 -4.02
CA ALA A 368 10.02 6.44 -3.14
C ALA A 368 8.60 6.31 -3.66
N SER A 369 7.67 5.93 -2.80
CA SER A 369 6.26 5.71 -3.13
C SER A 369 5.34 6.50 -2.22
N GLY A 370 4.43 7.24 -2.82
CA GLY A 370 3.25 7.86 -2.26
C GLY A 370 2.10 7.60 -3.23
N VAL A 371 1.46 8.63 -3.77
CA VAL A 371 0.58 8.54 -4.94
C VAL A 371 1.39 8.32 -6.22
N VAL A 372 2.60 8.87 -6.24
CA VAL A 372 3.57 8.74 -7.32
C VAL A 372 4.65 7.75 -6.87
N VAL A 373 5.10 6.90 -7.78
CA VAL A 373 6.27 6.03 -7.61
C VAL A 373 7.41 6.62 -8.41
N SER A 374 8.49 6.94 -7.71
CA SER A 374 9.68 7.55 -8.33
C SER A 374 10.94 6.78 -7.96
N ILE A 375 11.85 6.66 -8.90
CA ILE A 375 13.17 6.06 -8.73
C ILE A 375 14.22 7.15 -8.72
N TYR A 376 15.15 7.06 -7.78
CA TYR A 376 16.28 7.95 -7.58
C TYR A 376 17.55 7.14 -7.71
N ARG A 377 18.29 7.33 -8.80
CA ARG A 377 19.53 6.60 -9.08
C ARG A 377 20.65 7.04 -8.17
N GLY A 378 21.41 6.09 -7.67
CA GLY A 378 22.59 6.35 -6.86
C GLY A 378 23.75 6.90 -7.69
N LEU A 379 24.29 8.05 -7.30
CA LEU A 379 25.43 8.68 -7.99
C LEU A 379 26.76 8.39 -7.29
N GLY A 380 26.74 7.55 -6.25
CA GLY A 380 27.87 7.33 -5.35
C GLY A 380 28.15 8.53 -4.44
N GLY A 381 28.94 8.28 -3.39
CA GLY A 381 29.23 9.29 -2.37
C GLY A 381 28.00 9.78 -1.61
N GLY A 382 26.97 8.94 -1.47
CA GLY A 382 25.72 9.26 -0.76
C GLY A 382 24.81 10.24 -1.50
N ARG A 383 24.95 10.38 -2.81
CA ARG A 383 24.14 11.30 -3.63
C ARG A 383 23.13 10.52 -4.47
N LEU A 384 22.00 11.16 -4.73
CA LEU A 384 20.94 10.66 -5.60
C LEU A 384 20.74 11.59 -6.80
N ALA A 385 20.38 11.02 -7.95
CA ALA A 385 19.92 11.76 -9.11
C ALA A 385 18.54 12.38 -8.85
N ALA A 386 18.06 13.21 -9.76
CA ALA A 386 16.67 13.66 -9.76
C ALA A 386 15.73 12.45 -9.92
N GLY A 387 14.60 12.48 -9.21
CA GLY A 387 13.61 11.41 -9.27
C GLY A 387 12.97 11.28 -10.64
N GLU A 388 12.87 10.06 -11.13
CA GLU A 388 12.14 9.69 -12.33
C GLU A 388 10.82 9.02 -11.92
N THR A 389 9.68 9.59 -12.32
CA THR A 389 8.38 8.98 -12.07
C THR A 389 8.20 7.78 -12.99
N VAL A 390 8.02 6.61 -12.40
CA VAL A 390 7.86 5.35 -13.14
C VAL A 390 6.45 4.83 -13.11
N ASN A 391 5.66 5.16 -12.07
CA ASN A 391 4.26 4.73 -11.99
C ASN A 391 3.46 5.57 -11.01
N TYR A 392 2.17 5.24 -10.91
CA TYR A 392 1.23 5.75 -9.93
C TYR A 392 0.61 4.56 -9.19
N VAL A 393 0.38 4.70 -7.89
CA VAL A 393 -0.31 3.71 -7.08
C VAL A 393 -1.48 4.36 -6.36
N GLU A 394 -2.52 3.59 -6.10
CA GLU A 394 -3.63 4.05 -5.29
C GLU A 394 -3.13 4.42 -3.88
N SER A 395 -3.72 5.45 -3.29
CA SER A 395 -3.25 6.02 -2.01
C SER A 395 -3.20 5.01 -0.85
N SER A 396 -3.91 3.91 -0.96
CA SER A 396 -3.97 2.82 0.04
C SER A 396 -3.08 1.63 -0.28
N ASP A 397 -2.54 1.57 -1.48
CA ASP A 397 -1.60 0.52 -1.89
C ASP A 397 -0.23 0.76 -1.27
N ARG A 398 0.55 -0.29 -1.14
CA ARG A 398 1.89 -0.22 -0.55
C ARG A 398 2.86 -1.08 -1.34
N LEU A 399 4.02 -0.52 -1.58
CA LEU A 399 5.18 -1.22 -2.15
C LEU A 399 6.15 -1.64 -1.06
N PHE A 400 6.82 -2.77 -1.31
CA PHE A 400 7.80 -3.37 -0.39
C PHE A 400 8.97 -3.95 -1.20
#